data_05c8547d191d7b488789ed999d1ea5a0
#
_entry.id   05c8547d191d7b488789ed999d1ea5a0
#
_cell.length_a   1.000
_cell.length_b   1.000
_cell.length_c   1.000
_cell.angle_alpha   90.00
_cell.angle_beta   90.00
_cell.angle_gamma   90.00
#
_symmetry.space_group_name_H-M   'P 1'
#
loop_
_entity.id
_entity.type
_entity.pdbx_description
1 polymer ?
#
loop_
_entity_poly.entity_id
_entity_poly.type
_entity_poly.pdbx_seq_one_letter_code
_entity_poly.pdbx_strand_id
1 'polypeptide(L)'
;MGERWWELFGDTTLDALVEQALANNRDVAVAAARVQQARANLKTVRAQYLPQIGAEATAEGEYTPETKIVQSYAVEPTLSWELSLFGALRNAKRAAKAEIAASEWALAGVRLSLAAEVATTYFTLLEYERDLSIARQTLRLRRESAALIDSMFRYGMSDGVALEQARSLVYTAEADIPQYRRAVAQTRLSLDILLGETPRRTDSAGAGLR
;
A
#
# COMPACT_ATOMS: atom_id res chain seq x y z
N MET A 1 7.15 19.52 -11.56
CA MET A 1 5.74 19.17 -11.37
C MET A 1 5.42 19.43 -9.93
N GLY A 2 4.34 20.17 -9.62
CA GLY A 2 3.97 20.51 -8.23
C GLY A 2 3.74 19.24 -7.42
N GLU A 3 4.08 19.29 -6.14
CA GLU A 3 3.92 18.13 -5.22
C GLU A 3 2.46 17.65 -5.13
N ARG A 4 1.47 18.46 -5.53
CA ARG A 4 0.02 18.21 -5.44
C ARG A 4 -0.66 18.28 -6.83
N TRP A 5 -0.15 17.51 -7.79
CA TRP A 5 -0.67 17.49 -9.16
C TRP A 5 -2.12 16.99 -9.27
N TRP A 6 -2.60 16.21 -8.29
CA TRP A 6 -3.98 15.69 -8.27
C TRP A 6 -5.03 16.78 -8.04
N GLU A 7 -4.68 17.93 -7.47
CA GLU A 7 -5.57 19.10 -7.32
C GLU A 7 -6.03 19.69 -8.67
N LEU A 8 -5.28 19.38 -9.75
CA LEU A 8 -5.66 19.81 -11.11
C LEU A 8 -6.99 19.19 -11.58
N PHE A 9 -7.43 18.09 -10.98
CA PHE A 9 -8.72 17.48 -11.28
C PHE A 9 -9.90 18.22 -10.66
N GLY A 10 -9.68 19.08 -9.68
CA GLY A 10 -10.72 19.87 -9.02
C GLY A 10 -11.71 19.04 -8.19
N ASP A 11 -11.32 17.83 -7.80
CA ASP A 11 -12.13 16.89 -7.01
C ASP A 11 -11.64 16.85 -5.56
N THR A 12 -12.40 17.50 -4.68
CA THR A 12 -12.08 17.57 -3.24
C THR A 12 -12.08 16.19 -2.55
N THR A 13 -12.83 15.23 -3.09
CA THR A 13 -12.84 13.85 -2.56
C THR A 13 -11.51 13.17 -2.89
N LEU A 14 -11.03 13.31 -4.13
CA LEU A 14 -9.73 12.80 -4.54
C LEU A 14 -8.61 13.41 -3.70
N ASP A 15 -8.65 14.73 -3.48
CA ASP A 15 -7.65 15.44 -2.67
C ASP A 15 -7.57 14.84 -1.26
N ALA A 16 -8.71 14.66 -0.60
CA ALA A 16 -8.78 14.08 0.74
C ALA A 16 -8.26 12.63 0.78
N LEU A 17 -8.60 11.81 -0.22
CA LEU A 17 -8.13 10.42 -0.30
C LEU A 17 -6.62 10.34 -0.48
N VAL A 18 -6.02 11.16 -1.35
CA VAL A 18 -4.58 11.19 -1.57
C VAL A 18 -3.86 11.67 -0.31
N GLU A 19 -4.34 12.72 0.35
CA GLU A 19 -3.76 13.19 1.61
C GLU A 19 -3.82 12.12 2.71
N GLN A 20 -4.95 11.44 2.84
CA GLN A 20 -5.11 10.35 3.80
C GLN A 20 -4.15 9.19 3.49
N ALA A 21 -4.02 8.79 2.22
CA ALA A 21 -3.09 7.75 1.82
C ALA A 21 -1.64 8.13 2.15
N LEU A 22 -1.21 9.34 1.78
CA LEU A 22 0.15 9.83 2.06
C LEU A 22 0.48 9.90 3.56
N ALA A 23 -0.53 10.10 4.41
CA ALA A 23 -0.35 10.13 5.86
C ALA A 23 -0.31 8.74 6.50
N ASN A 24 -1.12 7.79 6.01
CA ASN A 24 -1.37 6.53 6.70
C ASN A 24 -0.80 5.29 6.01
N ASN A 25 -0.38 5.40 4.74
CA ASN A 25 0.11 4.26 3.98
C ASN A 25 1.41 3.71 4.56
N ARG A 26 1.47 2.39 4.68
CA ARG A 26 2.60 1.69 5.31
C ARG A 26 3.87 1.69 4.46
N ASP A 27 3.76 1.72 3.15
CA ASP A 27 4.92 1.76 2.26
C ASP A 27 5.64 3.11 2.36
N VAL A 28 4.88 4.21 2.51
CA VAL A 28 5.44 5.53 2.82
C VAL A 28 6.15 5.51 4.17
N ALA A 29 5.58 4.87 5.19
CA ALA A 29 6.23 4.74 6.50
C ALA A 29 7.51 3.92 6.43
N VAL A 30 7.53 2.83 5.68
CA VAL A 30 8.75 2.01 5.42
C VAL A 30 9.81 2.83 4.69
N ALA A 31 9.44 3.57 3.65
CA ALA A 31 10.39 4.43 2.93
C ALA A 31 10.95 5.54 3.82
N ALA A 32 10.14 6.15 4.68
CA ALA A 32 10.59 7.13 5.66
C ALA A 32 11.56 6.51 6.70
N ALA A 33 11.30 5.28 7.15
CA ALA A 33 12.20 4.56 8.05
C ALA A 33 13.56 4.27 7.39
N ARG A 34 13.60 3.98 6.09
CA ARG A 34 14.87 3.82 5.34
C ARG A 34 15.69 5.10 5.32
N VAL A 35 15.07 6.27 5.19
CA VAL A 35 15.77 7.55 5.31
C VAL A 35 16.41 7.70 6.71
N GLN A 36 15.68 7.32 7.79
CA GLN A 36 16.22 7.34 9.14
C GLN A 36 17.39 6.36 9.31
N GLN A 37 17.29 5.17 8.72
CA GLN A 37 18.37 4.18 8.70
C GLN A 37 19.63 4.73 8.01
N ALA A 38 19.49 5.36 6.85
CA ALA A 38 20.61 5.99 6.15
C ALA A 38 21.25 7.11 6.98
N ARG A 39 20.43 7.92 7.68
CA ARG A 39 20.92 8.95 8.62
C ARG A 39 21.65 8.36 9.83
N ALA A 40 21.19 7.23 10.37
CA ALA A 40 21.86 6.50 11.42
C ALA A 40 23.21 5.93 10.95
N ASN A 41 23.25 5.36 9.74
CA ASN A 41 24.49 4.87 9.13
C ASN A 41 25.54 5.99 8.98
N LEU A 42 25.14 7.20 8.58
CA LEU A 42 26.06 8.34 8.57
C LEU A 42 26.64 8.66 9.96
N LYS A 43 25.88 8.47 11.05
CA LYS A 43 26.39 8.64 12.42
C LYS A 43 27.44 7.58 12.72
N THR A 44 27.21 6.34 12.33
CA THR A 44 28.20 5.24 12.50
C THR A 44 29.50 5.52 11.75
N VAL A 45 29.39 5.97 10.47
CA VAL A 45 30.58 6.37 9.70
C VAL A 45 31.31 7.56 10.34
N ARG A 46 30.57 8.52 10.93
CA ARG A 46 31.18 9.64 11.67
C ARG A 46 31.88 9.18 12.95
N ALA A 47 31.36 8.16 13.63
CA ALA A 47 31.97 7.62 14.84
C ALA A 47 33.38 7.05 14.59
N GLN A 48 33.65 6.57 13.37
CA GLN A 48 34.97 6.05 12.98
C GLN A 48 36.06 7.13 12.94
N TYR A 49 35.72 8.42 12.97
CA TYR A 49 36.69 9.51 13.12
C TYR A 49 37.16 9.70 14.56
N LEU A 50 36.48 9.06 15.53
CA LEU A 50 36.78 9.19 16.95
C LEU A 50 37.53 7.94 17.43
N PRO A 51 38.41 8.11 18.46
CA PRO A 51 39.00 6.95 19.12
C PRO A 51 37.92 5.99 19.65
N GLN A 52 38.14 4.70 19.46
CA GLN A 52 37.31 3.63 20.04
C GLN A 52 37.88 3.30 21.42
N ILE A 53 37.06 3.44 22.45
CA ILE A 53 37.41 3.10 23.82
C ILE A 53 36.61 1.87 24.22
N GLY A 54 37.29 0.80 24.62
CA GLY A 54 36.69 -0.42 25.15
C GLY A 54 37.25 -0.75 26.52
N ALA A 55 36.58 -1.65 27.22
CA ALA A 55 37.13 -2.30 28.43
C ALA A 55 36.76 -3.78 28.34
N GLU A 56 37.74 -4.62 28.56
CA GLU A 56 37.59 -6.08 28.64
C GLU A 56 37.81 -6.49 30.09
N ALA A 57 36.88 -7.28 30.64
CA ALA A 57 36.96 -7.85 31.94
C ALA A 57 36.99 -9.37 31.81
N THR A 58 38.09 -10.00 32.23
CA THR A 58 38.24 -11.46 32.23
C THR A 58 38.26 -11.99 33.64
N ALA A 59 37.61 -13.13 33.85
CA ALA A 59 37.66 -13.88 35.08
C ALA A 59 37.99 -15.32 34.71
N GLU A 60 39.15 -15.77 35.11
CA GLU A 60 39.64 -17.15 34.86
C GLU A 60 39.83 -17.89 36.16
N GLY A 61 39.38 -19.14 36.20
CA GLY A 61 39.58 -20.05 37.32
C GLY A 61 40.35 -21.28 36.83
N GLU A 62 41.58 -21.46 37.32
CA GLU A 62 42.39 -22.62 37.02
C GLU A 62 42.48 -23.55 38.27
N TYR A 63 42.18 -24.81 38.07
CA TYR A 63 42.36 -25.83 39.09
C TYR A 63 43.60 -26.64 38.82
N THR A 64 44.57 -26.52 39.70
CA THR A 64 45.74 -27.40 39.69
C THR A 64 45.76 -28.28 40.96
N PRO A 65 46.19 -29.58 40.88
CA PRO A 65 46.20 -30.46 42.03
C PRO A 65 47.04 -29.95 43.22
N GLU A 66 48.01 -29.10 42.93
CA GLU A 66 48.96 -28.57 43.90
C GLU A 66 48.49 -27.30 44.60
N THR A 67 47.77 -26.42 43.89
CA THR A 67 47.38 -25.07 44.39
C THR A 67 45.86 -24.89 44.58
N LYS A 68 45.06 -25.93 44.38
CA LYS A 68 43.60 -25.88 44.41
C LYS A 68 43.08 -24.92 43.32
N ILE A 69 42.10 -24.06 43.64
CA ILE A 69 41.49 -23.12 42.67
C ILE A 69 42.22 -21.79 42.75
N VAL A 70 42.89 -21.41 41.68
CA VAL A 70 43.42 -20.06 41.50
C VAL A 70 42.46 -19.28 40.62
N GLN A 71 41.95 -18.17 41.15
CA GLN A 71 41.08 -17.24 40.40
C GLN A 71 41.88 -16.01 40.03
N SER A 72 41.89 -15.66 38.75
CA SER A 72 42.49 -14.43 38.25
C SER A 72 41.39 -13.53 37.66
N TYR A 73 41.49 -12.27 37.96
CA TYR A 73 40.63 -11.22 37.40
C TYR A 73 41.48 -10.17 36.74
N ALA A 74 41.19 -9.85 35.49
CA ALA A 74 41.87 -8.77 34.79
C ALA A 74 40.83 -7.81 34.19
N VAL A 75 41.12 -6.53 34.26
CA VAL A 75 40.35 -5.49 33.59
C VAL A 75 41.30 -4.67 32.74
N GLU A 76 41.15 -4.75 31.43
CA GLU A 76 42.02 -4.09 30.46
C GLU A 76 41.26 -3.02 29.69
N PRO A 77 41.54 -1.71 29.89
CA PRO A 77 41.05 -0.68 29.03
C PRO A 77 41.78 -0.73 27.68
N THR A 78 41.01 -0.71 26.58
CA THR A 78 41.53 -0.66 25.22
C THR A 78 41.22 0.65 24.54
N LEU A 79 42.19 1.23 23.84
CA LEU A 79 42.03 2.42 23.00
C LEU A 79 42.56 2.10 21.61
N SER A 80 41.68 2.18 20.62
CA SER A 80 42.07 2.05 19.22
C SER A 80 41.63 3.26 18.42
N TRP A 81 42.51 3.77 17.58
CA TRP A 81 42.22 4.91 16.70
C TRP A 81 42.90 4.74 15.36
N GLU A 82 42.11 4.70 14.29
CA GLU A 82 42.60 4.60 12.92
C GLU A 82 42.59 5.98 12.25
N LEU A 83 43.80 6.46 11.91
CA LEU A 83 43.98 7.72 11.18
C LEU A 83 43.95 7.42 9.66
N SER A 84 42.88 7.81 8.99
CA SER A 84 42.73 7.63 7.53
C SER A 84 43.49 8.73 6.77
N LEU A 85 44.80 8.51 6.52
CA LEU A 85 45.68 9.46 5.82
C LEU A 85 45.33 9.58 4.32
N PHE A 86 44.81 8.54 3.68
CA PHE A 86 44.50 8.49 2.25
C PHE A 86 43.03 8.78 1.90
N GLY A 87 42.27 9.33 2.82
CA GLY A 87 40.91 9.82 2.59
C GLY A 87 39.82 8.76 2.54
N ALA A 88 40.06 7.52 2.99
CA ALA A 88 39.04 6.45 3.02
C ALA A 88 37.81 6.87 3.83
N LEU A 89 37.99 7.37 5.06
CA LEU A 89 36.89 7.87 5.90
C LEU A 89 36.15 9.07 5.27
N ARG A 90 36.87 9.97 4.59
CA ARG A 90 36.24 11.08 3.88
C ARG A 90 35.33 10.58 2.76
N ASN A 91 35.77 9.60 1.99
CA ASN A 91 34.97 9.00 0.92
C ASN A 91 33.81 8.19 1.47
N ALA A 92 33.99 7.44 2.55
CA ALA A 92 32.92 6.74 3.26
C ALA A 92 31.83 7.71 3.74
N LYS A 93 32.21 8.87 4.32
CA LYS A 93 31.27 9.92 4.72
C LYS A 93 30.54 10.54 3.54
N ARG A 94 31.21 10.73 2.38
CA ARG A 94 30.56 11.22 1.15
C ARG A 94 29.55 10.18 0.62
N ALA A 95 29.93 8.92 0.59
CA ALA A 95 29.04 7.82 0.19
C ALA A 95 27.81 7.74 1.09
N ALA A 96 27.96 7.77 2.43
CA ALA A 96 26.85 7.78 3.37
C ALA A 96 25.93 9.00 3.22
N LYS A 97 26.46 10.17 2.85
CA LYS A 97 25.63 11.35 2.55
C LYS A 97 24.86 11.18 1.23
N ALA A 98 25.48 10.61 0.20
CA ALA A 98 24.80 10.32 -1.07
C ALA A 98 23.68 9.28 -0.88
N GLU A 99 23.88 8.29 0.00
CA GLU A 99 22.86 7.31 0.37
C GLU A 99 21.63 7.94 1.04
N ILE A 100 21.84 8.95 1.90
CA ILE A 100 20.71 9.72 2.47
C ILE A 100 19.93 10.40 1.35
N ALA A 101 20.60 11.11 0.43
CA ALA A 101 19.95 11.77 -0.69
C ALA A 101 19.20 10.76 -1.59
N ALA A 102 19.80 9.60 -1.88
CA ALA A 102 19.16 8.52 -2.63
C ALA A 102 17.88 8.02 -1.92
N SER A 103 17.94 7.82 -0.60
CA SER A 103 16.78 7.39 0.19
C SER A 103 15.68 8.47 0.24
N GLU A 104 16.03 9.75 0.28
CA GLU A 104 15.07 10.86 0.24
C GLU A 104 14.36 10.94 -1.13
N TRP A 105 15.09 10.76 -2.23
CA TRP A 105 14.50 10.67 -3.56
C TRP A 105 13.63 9.42 -3.74
N ALA A 106 14.04 8.28 -3.16
CA ALA A 106 13.23 7.07 -3.17
C ALA A 106 11.90 7.27 -2.42
N LEU A 107 11.92 7.96 -1.27
CA LEU A 107 10.70 8.32 -0.54
C LEU A 107 9.78 9.24 -1.38
N ALA A 108 10.35 10.23 -2.06
CA ALA A 108 9.59 11.09 -2.97
C ALA A 108 8.95 10.29 -4.12
N GLY A 109 9.68 9.32 -4.68
CA GLY A 109 9.17 8.39 -5.68
C GLY A 109 7.99 7.55 -5.18
N VAL A 110 8.10 6.97 -3.98
CA VAL A 110 7.01 6.20 -3.35
C VAL A 110 5.76 7.05 -3.15
N ARG A 111 5.91 8.29 -2.68
CA ARG A 111 4.78 9.22 -2.52
C ARG A 111 4.10 9.54 -3.84
N LEU A 112 4.88 9.79 -4.89
CA LEU A 112 4.35 10.08 -6.22
C LEU A 112 3.59 8.88 -6.79
N SER A 113 4.16 7.68 -6.70
CA SER A 113 3.52 6.45 -7.17
C SER A 113 2.24 6.16 -6.41
N LEU A 114 2.24 6.31 -5.08
CA LEU A 114 1.04 6.12 -4.26
C LEU A 114 -0.08 7.10 -4.64
N ALA A 115 0.23 8.38 -4.82
CA ALA A 115 -0.76 9.37 -5.25
C ALA A 115 -1.37 9.01 -6.61
N ALA A 116 -0.55 8.53 -7.57
CA ALA A 116 -1.03 8.10 -8.88
C ALA A 116 -1.92 6.83 -8.78
N GLU A 117 -1.55 5.89 -7.93
CA GLU A 117 -2.31 4.64 -7.71
C GLU A 117 -3.66 4.91 -7.05
N VAL A 118 -3.70 5.79 -6.03
CA VAL A 118 -4.94 6.24 -5.38
C VAL A 118 -5.86 6.92 -6.41
N ALA A 119 -5.33 7.85 -7.20
CA ALA A 119 -6.12 8.53 -8.21
C ALA A 119 -6.69 7.56 -9.26
N THR A 120 -5.87 6.64 -9.76
CA THR A 120 -6.30 5.63 -10.74
C THR A 120 -7.37 4.72 -10.15
N THR A 121 -7.17 4.24 -8.92
CA THR A 121 -8.13 3.35 -8.23
C THR A 121 -9.45 4.08 -7.95
N TYR A 122 -9.39 5.34 -7.58
CA TYR A 122 -10.58 6.19 -7.35
C TYR A 122 -11.39 6.36 -8.63
N PHE A 123 -10.77 6.73 -9.75
CA PHE A 123 -11.48 6.88 -11.02
C PHE A 123 -12.02 5.55 -11.55
N THR A 124 -11.28 4.45 -11.37
CA THR A 124 -11.78 3.10 -11.69
C THR A 124 -12.99 2.72 -10.83
N LEU A 125 -13.02 3.14 -9.55
CA LEU A 125 -14.19 2.94 -8.70
C LEU A 125 -15.41 3.70 -9.23
N LEU A 126 -15.25 4.97 -9.60
CA LEU A 126 -16.31 5.78 -10.17
C LEU A 126 -16.84 5.19 -11.50
N GLU A 127 -15.95 4.66 -12.34
CA GLU A 127 -16.31 3.95 -13.57
C GLU A 127 -17.21 2.74 -13.26
N TYR A 128 -16.78 1.83 -12.38
CA TYR A 128 -17.57 0.64 -12.04
C TYR A 128 -18.89 0.98 -11.33
N GLU A 129 -18.96 2.03 -10.52
CA GLU A 129 -20.21 2.50 -9.92
C GLU A 129 -21.16 3.02 -11.00
N ARG A 130 -20.64 3.70 -12.00
CA ARG A 130 -21.43 4.19 -13.14
C ARG A 130 -21.93 3.01 -13.99
N ASP A 131 -21.08 2.06 -14.30
CA ASP A 131 -21.43 0.86 -15.05
C ASP A 131 -22.51 0.03 -14.33
N LEU A 132 -22.38 -0.13 -13.00
CA LEU A 132 -23.40 -0.78 -12.19
C LEU A 132 -24.75 -0.05 -12.27
N SER A 133 -24.73 1.27 -12.27
CA SER A 133 -25.93 2.10 -12.42
C SER A 133 -26.59 1.89 -13.78
N ILE A 134 -25.78 1.89 -14.85
CA ILE A 134 -26.22 1.65 -16.24
C ILE A 134 -26.80 0.24 -16.37
N ALA A 135 -26.11 -0.78 -15.85
CA ALA A 135 -26.59 -2.17 -15.90
C ALA A 135 -27.95 -2.34 -15.20
N ARG A 136 -28.13 -1.70 -14.02
CA ARG A 136 -29.43 -1.70 -13.31
C ARG A 136 -30.53 -0.99 -14.11
N GLN A 137 -30.21 0.13 -14.75
CA GLN A 137 -31.16 0.85 -15.62
C GLN A 137 -31.52 0.01 -16.84
N THR A 138 -30.53 -0.63 -17.48
CA THR A 138 -30.76 -1.52 -18.62
C THR A 138 -31.66 -2.69 -18.25
N LEU A 139 -31.41 -3.34 -17.10
CA LEU A 139 -32.26 -4.43 -16.61
C LEU A 139 -33.72 -3.95 -16.42
N ARG A 140 -33.93 -2.77 -15.84
CA ARG A 140 -35.27 -2.22 -15.67
C ARG A 140 -35.98 -2.04 -17.01
N LEU A 141 -35.33 -1.41 -17.99
CA LEU A 141 -35.89 -1.20 -19.33
C LEU A 141 -36.18 -2.52 -20.05
N ARG A 142 -35.30 -3.53 -19.92
CA ARG A 142 -35.54 -4.86 -20.50
C ARG A 142 -36.73 -5.56 -19.86
N ARG A 143 -36.92 -5.43 -18.54
CA ARG A 143 -38.10 -5.96 -17.83
C ARG A 143 -39.40 -5.29 -18.28
N GLU A 144 -39.40 -3.97 -18.44
CA GLU A 144 -40.56 -3.21 -18.96
C GLU A 144 -40.91 -3.63 -20.39
N SER A 145 -39.89 -3.78 -21.26
CA SER A 145 -40.10 -4.25 -22.65
C SER A 145 -40.61 -5.70 -22.68
N ALA A 146 -40.06 -6.58 -21.85
CA ALA A 146 -40.52 -7.97 -21.77
C ALA A 146 -41.97 -8.07 -21.27
N ALA A 147 -42.35 -7.23 -20.29
CA ALA A 147 -43.73 -7.18 -19.80
C ALA A 147 -44.72 -6.70 -20.88
N LEU A 148 -44.32 -5.73 -21.73
CA LEU A 148 -45.12 -5.28 -22.86
C LEU A 148 -45.33 -6.42 -23.89
N ILE A 149 -44.23 -7.10 -24.25
CA ILE A 149 -44.29 -8.24 -25.22
C ILE A 149 -45.11 -9.39 -24.65
N ASP A 150 -45.02 -9.71 -23.36
CA ASP A 150 -45.85 -10.72 -22.69
C ASP A 150 -47.36 -10.35 -22.78
N SER A 151 -47.65 -9.08 -22.57
CA SER A 151 -49.04 -8.59 -22.76
C SER A 151 -49.50 -8.73 -24.20
N MET A 152 -48.70 -8.36 -25.19
CA MET A 152 -49.03 -8.49 -26.60
C MET A 152 -49.20 -9.97 -27.00
N PHE A 153 -48.38 -10.88 -26.46
CA PHE A 153 -48.49 -12.32 -26.67
C PHE A 153 -49.84 -12.85 -26.13
N ARG A 154 -50.23 -12.47 -24.92
CA ARG A 154 -51.50 -12.89 -24.30
C ARG A 154 -52.74 -12.44 -25.12
N TYR A 155 -52.64 -11.29 -25.81
CA TYR A 155 -53.71 -10.81 -26.68
C TYR A 155 -53.60 -11.25 -28.14
N GLY A 156 -52.65 -12.19 -28.44
CA GLY A 156 -52.46 -12.73 -29.79
C GLY A 156 -51.81 -11.77 -30.79
N MET A 157 -51.19 -10.68 -30.29
CA MET A 157 -50.55 -9.63 -31.10
C MET A 157 -49.03 -9.85 -31.25
N SER A 158 -48.45 -10.89 -30.63
CA SER A 158 -47.06 -11.26 -30.73
C SER A 158 -46.92 -12.77 -30.70
N ASP A 159 -45.80 -13.31 -31.15
CA ASP A 159 -45.49 -14.74 -31.12
C ASP A 159 -44.66 -15.15 -29.88
N GLY A 160 -44.57 -16.46 -29.63
CA GLY A 160 -43.81 -17.00 -28.50
C GLY A 160 -42.30 -16.82 -28.65
N VAL A 161 -41.79 -16.70 -29.89
CA VAL A 161 -40.35 -16.48 -30.16
C VAL A 161 -39.94 -15.09 -29.67
N ALA A 162 -40.74 -14.09 -29.99
CA ALA A 162 -40.50 -12.69 -29.53
C ALA A 162 -40.51 -12.60 -27.99
N LEU A 163 -41.43 -13.34 -27.32
CA LEU A 163 -41.51 -13.37 -25.87
C LEU A 163 -40.23 -14.02 -25.26
N GLU A 164 -39.81 -15.15 -25.77
CA GLU A 164 -38.60 -15.84 -25.25
C GLU A 164 -37.33 -15.06 -25.55
N GLN A 165 -37.22 -14.36 -26.68
CA GLN A 165 -36.13 -13.42 -26.96
C GLN A 165 -36.10 -12.29 -25.98
N ALA A 166 -37.25 -11.67 -25.65
CA ALA A 166 -37.32 -10.61 -24.67
C ALA A 166 -36.91 -11.08 -23.27
N ARG A 167 -37.33 -12.28 -22.86
CA ARG A 167 -36.92 -12.92 -21.60
C ARG A 167 -35.40 -13.18 -21.56
N SER A 168 -34.83 -13.69 -22.64
CA SER A 168 -33.39 -13.91 -22.77
C SER A 168 -32.59 -12.64 -22.57
N LEU A 169 -33.05 -11.51 -23.12
CA LEU A 169 -32.41 -10.22 -22.92
C LEU A 169 -32.48 -9.72 -21.46
N VAL A 170 -33.58 -10.05 -20.74
CA VAL A 170 -33.68 -9.78 -19.31
C VAL A 170 -32.66 -10.58 -18.53
N TYR A 171 -32.54 -11.88 -18.76
CA TYR A 171 -31.60 -12.76 -18.08
C TYR A 171 -30.14 -12.36 -18.34
N THR A 172 -29.82 -11.95 -19.57
CA THR A 172 -28.49 -11.43 -19.90
C THR A 172 -28.17 -10.19 -19.09
N ALA A 173 -29.08 -9.20 -19.09
CA ALA A 173 -28.88 -7.96 -18.33
C ALA A 173 -28.84 -8.20 -16.81
N GLU A 174 -29.54 -9.22 -16.31
CA GLU A 174 -29.50 -9.58 -14.90
C GLU A 174 -28.17 -10.24 -14.52
N ALA A 175 -27.58 -11.03 -15.41
CA ALA A 175 -26.30 -11.69 -15.20
C ALA A 175 -25.11 -10.72 -15.15
N ASP A 176 -25.21 -9.54 -15.76
CA ASP A 176 -24.15 -8.52 -15.73
C ASP A 176 -24.01 -7.83 -14.35
N ILE A 177 -25.10 -7.68 -13.59
CA ILE A 177 -25.12 -6.94 -12.33
C ILE A 177 -24.17 -7.51 -11.26
N PRO A 178 -24.11 -8.85 -11.01
CA PRO A 178 -23.18 -9.42 -10.05
C PRO A 178 -21.71 -9.16 -10.38
N GLN A 179 -21.37 -9.08 -11.66
CA GLN A 179 -20.01 -8.78 -12.11
C GLN A 179 -19.60 -7.37 -11.71
N TYR A 180 -20.42 -6.35 -12.03
CA TYR A 180 -20.13 -4.97 -11.64
C TYR A 180 -20.16 -4.76 -10.13
N ARG A 181 -21.08 -5.42 -9.40
CA ARG A 181 -21.07 -5.39 -7.93
C ARG A 181 -19.76 -5.90 -7.34
N ARG A 182 -19.23 -6.97 -7.90
CA ARG A 182 -17.95 -7.55 -7.47
C ARG A 182 -16.82 -6.58 -7.78
N ALA A 183 -16.78 -5.99 -8.97
CA ALA A 183 -15.75 -5.04 -9.38
C ALA A 183 -15.75 -3.82 -8.43
N VAL A 184 -16.91 -3.23 -8.13
CA VAL A 184 -17.04 -2.12 -7.15
C VAL A 184 -16.50 -2.54 -5.78
N ALA A 185 -16.90 -3.72 -5.27
CA ALA A 185 -16.47 -4.18 -3.96
C ALA A 185 -14.95 -4.40 -3.89
N GLN A 186 -14.36 -5.03 -4.92
CA GLN A 186 -12.93 -5.28 -5.00
C GLN A 186 -12.13 -3.98 -5.09
N THR A 187 -12.57 -3.04 -5.92
CA THR A 187 -11.88 -1.74 -6.07
C THR A 187 -11.95 -0.91 -4.79
N ARG A 188 -13.08 -0.94 -4.05
CA ARG A 188 -13.18 -0.30 -2.74
C ARG A 188 -12.19 -0.90 -1.73
N LEU A 189 -12.10 -2.23 -1.65
CA LEU A 189 -11.13 -2.89 -0.77
C LEU A 189 -9.68 -2.54 -1.13
N SER A 190 -9.38 -2.44 -2.44
CA SER A 190 -8.06 -1.98 -2.90
C SER A 190 -7.78 -0.54 -2.46
N LEU A 191 -8.77 0.34 -2.57
CA LEU A 191 -8.65 1.73 -2.11
C LEU A 191 -8.43 1.81 -0.59
N ASP A 192 -9.19 1.04 0.22
CA ASP A 192 -9.01 0.98 1.68
C ASP A 192 -7.56 0.58 2.06
N ILE A 193 -6.98 -0.39 1.34
CA ILE A 193 -5.59 -0.81 1.55
C ILE A 193 -4.62 0.34 1.25
N LEU A 194 -4.81 1.06 0.14
CA LEU A 194 -3.96 2.20 -0.22
C LEU A 194 -4.07 3.33 0.80
N LEU A 195 -5.26 3.54 1.38
CA LEU A 195 -5.50 4.50 2.44
C LEU A 195 -4.90 4.10 3.80
N GLY A 196 -4.33 2.89 3.91
CA GLY A 196 -3.80 2.34 5.16
C GLY A 196 -4.88 1.87 6.13
N GLU A 197 -6.12 1.74 5.68
CA GLU A 197 -7.23 1.23 6.49
C GLU A 197 -7.31 -0.30 6.44
N THR A 198 -7.85 -0.88 7.49
CA THR A 198 -8.18 -2.30 7.48
C THR A 198 -9.41 -2.50 6.59
N PRO A 199 -9.35 -3.36 5.55
CA PRO A 199 -10.49 -3.61 4.67
C PRO A 199 -11.73 -3.98 5.48
N ARG A 200 -12.77 -3.16 5.40
CA ARG A 200 -14.04 -3.44 6.08
C ARG A 200 -14.79 -4.47 5.24
N ARG A 201 -15.10 -5.63 5.84
CA ARG A 201 -16.05 -6.56 5.21
C ARG A 201 -17.34 -5.76 4.98
N THR A 202 -17.65 -5.52 3.70
CA THR A 202 -18.95 -5.01 3.31
C THR A 202 -19.95 -6.16 3.48
N ASP A 203 -20.42 -6.39 4.70
CA ASP A 203 -21.45 -7.40 5.03
C ASP A 203 -22.84 -7.05 4.46
N SER A 204 -22.91 -6.15 3.49
CA SER A 204 -24.18 -5.79 2.82
C SER A 204 -24.61 -6.76 1.71
N ALA A 205 -23.92 -7.89 1.51
CA ALA A 205 -24.34 -8.91 0.54
C ALA A 205 -25.32 -9.95 1.10
N GLY A 206 -25.65 -9.88 2.39
CA GLY A 206 -26.44 -10.93 3.07
C GLY A 206 -27.89 -10.59 3.44
N ALA A 207 -28.35 -9.37 3.19
CA ALA A 207 -29.71 -8.94 3.60
C ALA A 207 -30.75 -9.05 2.48
N GLY A 208 -30.66 -10.04 1.61
CA GLY A 208 -31.60 -10.16 0.47
C GLY A 208 -31.94 -11.57 0.00
N LEU A 209 -31.75 -12.60 0.86
CA LEU A 209 -32.22 -13.96 0.57
C LEU A 209 -33.00 -14.50 1.77
N ARG A 210 -34.24 -14.09 1.91
CA ARG A 210 -35.35 -14.81 2.52
C ARG A 210 -36.61 -14.57 1.70
#